data_1a5bfd104d30063db9183790ce4c1008
#
_entry.id   1a5bfd104d30063db9183790ce4c1008
#
_cell.length_a   1.000
_cell.length_b   1.000
_cell.length_c   1.000
_cell.angle_alpha   90.00
_cell.angle_beta   90.00
_cell.angle_gamma   90.00
#
_symmetry.space_group_name_H-M   'P 1'
#
loop_
_entity.id
_entity.type
_entity.pdbx_description
1 polymer ?
#
loop_
_entity_poly.entity_id
_entity_poly.type
_entity_poly.pdbx_seq_one_letter_code
_entity_poly.pdbx_strand_id
1 'polypeptide(L)'
;MKIAFSPCPNDTFIFHALVHRLIPGAPEFDVTYADIDITNSLAASFDGPEVVKISYAALPWVLSQYALLPCGGALGRGCGPLVLMSKKAGGTNDPAVLTGRRVAVPSERSTAYLLFRLWAAQHVPGGVGEIVILPFHEIMPAVRDGKVDAGLVIHEARFTYPAYGLTLLADLGSWWEADTSLPIPLGAIIARRSLDLPAIADWIRASVKYAWTHPEASQDYVLSHAQEMSPEIVKAHINLYVNEFSENLGEVGYEAVTTLLSRASQEGLVPKVDLAALRI
;
A
#
# COMPACT_ATOMS: atom_id res chain seq x y z
N MET A 1 19.18 -7.24 -12.63
CA MET A 1 18.62 -6.08 -11.87
C MET A 1 17.85 -6.59 -10.67
N LYS A 2 18.14 -6.08 -9.46
CA LYS A 2 17.42 -6.51 -8.25
C LYS A 2 16.12 -5.75 -8.11
N ILE A 3 15.01 -6.48 -7.91
CA ILE A 3 13.69 -5.91 -7.66
C ILE A 3 13.08 -6.52 -6.39
N ALA A 4 12.40 -5.72 -5.59
CA ALA A 4 11.66 -6.20 -4.42
C ALA A 4 10.23 -5.66 -4.44
N PHE A 5 9.27 -6.55 -4.22
CA PHE A 5 7.84 -6.21 -4.11
C PHE A 5 7.11 -7.25 -3.25
N SER A 6 5.86 -6.96 -2.88
CA SER A 6 5.11 -7.85 -2.02
C SER A 6 4.60 -9.09 -2.78
N PRO A 7 4.40 -10.24 -2.09
CA PRO A 7 3.78 -11.41 -2.70
C PRO A 7 2.27 -11.23 -2.94
N CYS A 8 1.73 -10.02 -2.69
CA CYS A 8 0.31 -9.74 -2.85
C CYS A 8 -0.16 -9.86 -4.30
N PRO A 9 -1.42 -10.24 -4.54
CA PRO A 9 -1.96 -10.50 -5.87
C PRO A 9 -1.80 -9.35 -6.87
N ASN A 10 -1.94 -8.10 -6.44
CA ASN A 10 -1.77 -6.94 -7.32
C ASN A 10 -0.33 -6.79 -7.82
N ASP A 11 0.67 -7.02 -6.97
CA ASP A 11 2.08 -6.87 -7.35
C ASP A 11 2.54 -8.05 -8.20
N THR A 12 2.23 -9.28 -7.79
CA THR A 12 2.56 -10.46 -8.58
C THR A 12 1.88 -10.44 -9.95
N PHE A 13 0.65 -9.95 -10.06
CA PHE A 13 -0.05 -9.75 -11.33
C PHE A 13 0.68 -8.75 -12.24
N ILE A 14 1.02 -7.56 -11.72
CA ILE A 14 1.70 -6.50 -12.48
C ILE A 14 3.08 -6.94 -12.94
N PHE A 15 3.87 -7.58 -12.06
CA PHE A 15 5.27 -7.90 -12.35
C PHE A 15 5.50 -9.27 -12.99
N HIS A 16 4.45 -10.09 -13.15
CA HIS A 16 4.55 -11.41 -13.76
C HIS A 16 5.34 -11.41 -15.06
N ALA A 17 5.00 -10.54 -16.01
CA ALA A 17 5.62 -10.55 -17.33
C ALA A 17 7.10 -10.14 -17.29
N LEU A 18 7.50 -9.26 -16.36
CA LEU A 18 8.92 -8.91 -16.14
C LEU A 18 9.69 -10.08 -15.54
N VAL A 19 9.14 -10.71 -14.50
CA VAL A 19 9.78 -11.84 -13.80
C VAL A 19 9.99 -13.03 -14.76
N HIS A 20 9.04 -13.27 -15.65
CA HIS A 20 9.08 -14.38 -16.61
C HIS A 20 9.73 -14.00 -17.96
N ARG A 21 10.38 -12.82 -18.06
CA ARG A 21 11.11 -12.36 -19.26
C ARG A 21 10.22 -12.26 -20.52
N LEU A 22 8.95 -11.92 -20.33
CA LEU A 22 7.98 -11.78 -21.43
C LEU A 22 7.98 -10.37 -22.04
N ILE A 23 8.73 -9.43 -21.46
CA ILE A 23 8.83 -8.05 -21.95
C ILE A 23 10.15 -7.89 -22.74
N PRO A 24 10.08 -7.66 -24.05
CA PRO A 24 11.26 -7.48 -24.89
C PRO A 24 12.14 -6.31 -24.42
N GLY A 25 13.44 -6.52 -24.38
CA GLY A 25 14.42 -5.50 -23.98
C GLY A 25 14.54 -5.25 -22.47
N ALA A 26 13.67 -5.82 -21.66
CA ALA A 26 13.82 -5.78 -20.20
C ALA A 26 14.98 -6.69 -19.75
N PRO A 27 15.77 -6.28 -18.73
CA PRO A 27 16.81 -7.12 -18.16
C PRO A 27 16.21 -8.30 -17.38
N GLU A 28 17.04 -9.26 -17.03
CA GLU A 28 16.66 -10.28 -16.05
C GLU A 28 16.55 -9.65 -14.67
N PHE A 29 15.45 -9.96 -13.96
CA PHE A 29 15.20 -9.50 -12.61
C PHE A 29 15.47 -10.60 -11.59
N ASP A 30 16.30 -10.25 -10.58
CA ASP A 30 16.49 -11.02 -9.35
C ASP A 30 15.46 -10.51 -8.33
N VAL A 31 14.47 -11.36 -8.00
CA VAL A 31 13.26 -10.93 -7.29
C VAL A 31 13.33 -11.30 -5.82
N THR A 32 13.10 -10.32 -4.95
CA THR A 32 12.85 -10.51 -3.52
C THR A 32 11.37 -10.27 -3.23
N TYR A 33 10.66 -11.31 -2.75
CA TYR A 33 9.29 -11.20 -2.28
C TYR A 33 9.30 -10.90 -0.78
N ALA A 34 8.74 -9.77 -0.39
CA ALA A 34 8.68 -9.36 1.01
C ALA A 34 7.51 -8.39 1.25
N ASP A 35 6.90 -8.45 2.42
CA ASP A 35 5.85 -7.52 2.82
C ASP A 35 6.34 -6.07 2.83
N ILE A 36 5.39 -5.14 2.73
CA ILE A 36 5.68 -3.72 2.49
C ILE A 36 6.53 -3.06 3.60
N ASP A 37 6.46 -3.52 4.82
CA ASP A 37 7.28 -3.07 5.93
C ASP A 37 8.76 -3.45 5.74
N ILE A 38 9.01 -4.66 5.24
CA ILE A 38 10.34 -5.17 4.90
C ILE A 38 10.89 -4.40 3.70
N THR A 39 10.09 -4.24 2.63
CA THR A 39 10.54 -3.51 1.43
C THR A 39 10.79 -2.03 1.71
N ASN A 40 10.01 -1.38 2.58
CA ASN A 40 10.30 -0.03 3.09
C ASN A 40 11.69 0.02 3.78
N SER A 41 12.02 -1.01 4.56
CA SER A 41 13.31 -1.11 5.27
C SER A 41 14.46 -1.39 4.30
N LEU A 42 14.25 -2.26 3.30
CA LEU A 42 15.24 -2.53 2.25
C LEU A 42 15.56 -1.26 1.45
N ALA A 43 14.56 -0.45 1.10
CA ALA A 43 14.77 0.82 0.39
C ALA A 43 15.60 1.82 1.18
N ALA A 44 15.48 1.80 2.51
CA ALA A 44 16.25 2.66 3.39
C ALA A 44 17.71 2.18 3.63
N SER A 45 18.04 0.95 3.25
CA SER A 45 19.39 0.40 3.39
C SER A 45 20.32 0.88 2.28
N PHE A 46 21.63 0.94 2.57
CA PHE A 46 22.63 1.35 1.59
C PHE A 46 22.67 0.43 0.35
N ASP A 47 22.57 -0.89 0.57
CA ASP A 47 22.61 -1.92 -0.47
C ASP A 47 21.19 -2.37 -0.90
N GLY A 48 20.19 -1.51 -0.74
CA GLY A 48 18.81 -1.82 -1.12
C GLY A 48 18.65 -2.11 -2.61
N PRO A 49 17.52 -2.77 -3.00
CA PRO A 49 17.27 -3.16 -4.38
C PRO A 49 17.31 -1.97 -5.36
N GLU A 50 17.56 -2.27 -6.63
CA GLU A 50 17.59 -1.27 -7.70
C GLU A 50 16.20 -0.72 -8.00
N VAL A 51 15.19 -1.59 -7.96
CA VAL A 51 13.76 -1.25 -8.10
C VAL A 51 13.02 -1.83 -6.90
N VAL A 52 12.14 -1.07 -6.27
CA VAL A 52 11.44 -1.57 -5.09
C VAL A 52 10.05 -0.95 -4.93
N LYS A 53 9.10 -1.79 -4.51
CA LYS A 53 7.78 -1.35 -4.05
C LYS A 53 7.86 -0.89 -2.61
N ILE A 54 7.39 0.33 -2.34
CA ILE A 54 7.34 0.89 -0.99
C ILE A 54 5.99 1.55 -0.70
N SER A 55 5.72 1.84 0.56
CA SER A 55 4.64 2.73 0.94
C SER A 55 4.91 4.16 0.47
N TYR A 56 3.90 4.90 -0.04
CA TYR A 56 4.08 6.33 -0.32
C TYR A 56 4.53 7.11 0.91
N ALA A 57 4.11 6.70 2.10
CA ALA A 57 4.57 7.28 3.37
C ALA A 57 6.08 7.17 3.59
N ALA A 58 6.75 6.17 3.01
CA ALA A 58 8.19 5.96 3.15
C ALA A 58 9.04 6.81 2.18
N LEU A 59 8.43 7.38 1.12
CA LEU A 59 9.14 8.18 0.12
C LEU A 59 10.04 9.27 0.71
N PRO A 60 9.62 10.08 1.71
CA PRO A 60 10.42 11.18 2.23
C PRO A 60 11.81 10.79 2.71
N TRP A 61 11.99 9.53 3.14
CA TRP A 61 13.27 9.06 3.66
C TRP A 61 14.24 8.49 2.59
N VAL A 62 13.74 8.23 1.38
CA VAL A 62 14.50 7.54 0.33
C VAL A 62 14.69 8.36 -0.96
N LEU A 63 14.01 9.50 -1.11
CA LEU A 63 14.05 10.33 -2.32
C LEU A 63 15.43 10.87 -2.70
N SER A 64 16.38 10.91 -1.77
CA SER A 64 17.77 11.28 -2.10
C SER A 64 18.48 10.22 -2.95
N GLN A 65 18.08 8.95 -2.84
CA GLN A 65 18.69 7.81 -3.53
C GLN A 65 17.82 7.25 -4.64
N TYR A 66 16.49 7.36 -4.49
CA TYR A 66 15.51 6.80 -5.41
C TYR A 66 14.65 7.90 -6.05
N ALA A 67 14.13 7.58 -7.21
CA ALA A 67 13.09 8.35 -7.88
C ALA A 67 11.76 7.60 -7.83
N LEU A 68 10.66 8.33 -7.70
CA LEU A 68 9.31 7.77 -7.85
C LEU A 68 9.07 7.47 -9.33
N LEU A 69 8.75 6.22 -9.66
CA LEU A 69 8.30 5.88 -11.01
C LEU A 69 6.81 6.20 -11.20
N PRO A 70 6.43 6.69 -12.40
CA PRO A 70 5.05 7.09 -12.66
C PRO A 70 4.11 5.92 -12.97
N CYS A 71 4.46 4.70 -12.58
CA CYS A 71 3.70 3.49 -12.90
C CYS A 71 4.00 2.34 -11.93
N GLY A 72 3.22 1.26 -12.00
CA GLY A 72 3.39 0.04 -11.20
C GLY A 72 2.93 0.16 -9.75
N GLY A 73 2.55 1.35 -9.31
CA GLY A 73 2.08 1.59 -7.93
C GLY A 73 0.63 1.16 -7.70
N ALA A 74 0.25 1.16 -6.42
CA ALA A 74 -1.12 1.00 -5.96
C ALA A 74 -1.67 2.35 -5.52
N LEU A 75 -2.58 2.90 -6.29
CA LEU A 75 -3.31 4.14 -6.06
C LEU A 75 -4.68 3.98 -6.70
N GLY A 76 -5.74 4.43 -6.05
CA GLY A 76 -7.07 4.21 -6.61
C GLY A 76 -8.19 4.77 -5.74
N ARG A 77 -9.41 4.33 -6.02
CA ARG A 77 -10.63 4.69 -5.28
C ARG A 77 -11.24 3.45 -4.65
N GLY A 78 -11.89 3.64 -3.49
CA GLY A 78 -12.54 2.55 -2.77
C GLY A 78 -11.59 1.48 -2.22
N CYS A 79 -10.28 1.72 -2.18
CA CYS A 79 -9.24 0.72 -1.86
C CYS A 79 -8.42 1.05 -0.60
N GLY A 80 -8.93 1.92 0.28
CA GLY A 80 -8.22 2.36 1.47
C GLY A 80 -8.10 1.32 2.59
N PRO A 81 -7.23 1.59 3.56
CA PRO A 81 -7.16 0.81 4.80
C PRO A 81 -8.46 0.89 5.59
N LEU A 82 -8.74 -0.16 6.37
CA LEU A 82 -9.91 -0.22 7.23
C LEU A 82 -9.50 -0.19 8.70
N VAL A 83 -10.25 0.56 9.51
CA VAL A 83 -10.19 0.49 10.97
C VAL A 83 -11.30 -0.44 11.44
N LEU A 84 -10.91 -1.54 12.06
CA LEU A 84 -11.82 -2.61 12.47
C LEU A 84 -11.87 -2.72 13.99
N MET A 85 -13.05 -3.10 14.50
CA MET A 85 -13.28 -3.42 15.91
C MET A 85 -13.97 -4.77 16.05
N SER A 86 -13.92 -5.37 17.24
CA SER A 86 -14.71 -6.56 17.55
C SER A 86 -16.20 -6.21 17.62
N LYS A 87 -17.07 -7.05 17.07
CA LYS A 87 -18.54 -6.95 17.26
C LYS A 87 -18.96 -6.89 18.72
N LYS A 88 -18.19 -7.52 19.61
CA LYS A 88 -18.44 -7.52 21.05
C LYS A 88 -18.28 -6.14 21.71
N ALA A 89 -17.57 -5.21 21.04
CA ALA A 89 -17.34 -3.85 21.53
C ALA A 89 -18.54 -2.89 21.31
N GLY A 90 -19.68 -3.39 20.81
CA GLY A 90 -20.94 -2.64 20.81
C GLY A 90 -21.32 -1.95 19.49
N GLY A 91 -20.63 -2.24 18.37
CA GLY A 91 -21.10 -1.84 17.02
C GLY A 91 -21.38 -0.34 16.84
N THR A 92 -20.51 0.51 17.32
CA THR A 92 -20.60 1.97 17.12
C THR A 92 -19.89 2.38 15.84
N ASN A 93 -20.39 3.43 15.18
CA ASN A 93 -19.71 4.12 14.08
C ASN A 93 -19.05 5.45 14.56
N ASP A 94 -19.03 5.71 15.86
CA ASP A 94 -18.42 6.92 16.41
C ASP A 94 -16.91 6.69 16.62
N PRO A 95 -16.03 7.43 15.90
CA PRO A 95 -14.59 7.33 16.07
C PRO A 95 -14.09 7.65 17.49
N ALA A 96 -14.84 8.43 18.26
CA ALA A 96 -14.48 8.78 19.65
C ALA A 96 -14.33 7.54 20.55
N VAL A 97 -14.89 6.39 20.18
CA VAL A 97 -14.69 5.11 20.88
C VAL A 97 -13.22 4.70 20.98
N LEU A 98 -12.35 5.21 20.07
CA LEU A 98 -10.92 4.92 20.08
C LEU A 98 -10.11 5.78 21.05
N THR A 99 -10.73 6.75 21.75
CA THR A 99 -10.04 7.61 22.71
C THR A 99 -9.35 6.77 23.78
N GLY A 100 -8.02 6.90 23.88
CA GLY A 100 -7.21 6.14 24.84
C GLY A 100 -7.14 4.64 24.59
N ARG A 101 -7.65 4.11 23.48
CA ARG A 101 -7.68 2.68 23.15
C ARG A 101 -6.41 2.21 22.45
N ARG A 102 -6.10 0.91 22.60
CA ARG A 102 -4.98 0.25 21.94
C ARG A 102 -5.36 -0.11 20.52
N VAL A 103 -4.53 0.30 19.55
CA VAL A 103 -4.77 0.04 18.13
C VAL A 103 -3.60 -0.71 17.53
N ALA A 104 -3.86 -1.88 16.95
CA ALA A 104 -2.85 -2.63 16.21
C ALA A 104 -2.68 -2.07 14.80
N VAL A 105 -1.41 -1.92 14.37
CA VAL A 105 -1.05 -1.45 13.03
C VAL A 105 0.05 -2.35 12.44
N PRO A 106 0.14 -2.49 11.08
CA PRO A 106 1.10 -3.40 10.49
C PRO A 106 2.53 -2.85 10.49
N SER A 107 2.72 -1.53 10.46
CA SER A 107 4.03 -0.90 10.36
C SER A 107 3.94 0.59 10.63
N GLU A 108 4.99 1.15 11.25
CA GLU A 108 5.09 2.60 11.52
C GLU A 108 5.26 3.45 10.26
N ARG A 109 5.85 2.89 9.20
CA ARG A 109 6.14 3.60 7.94
C ARG A 109 5.18 3.26 6.81
N SER A 110 4.09 2.53 7.12
CA SER A 110 3.07 2.23 6.11
C SER A 110 2.21 3.45 5.79
N THR A 111 1.77 3.56 4.54
CA THR A 111 0.78 4.59 4.17
C THR A 111 -0.53 4.40 4.91
N ALA A 112 -0.89 3.17 5.24
CA ALA A 112 -2.06 2.87 6.05
C ALA A 112 -2.00 3.56 7.42
N TYR A 113 -0.87 3.44 8.11
CA TYR A 113 -0.68 4.08 9.42
C TYR A 113 -0.61 5.60 9.30
N LEU A 114 0.03 6.14 8.28
CA LEU A 114 0.05 7.58 8.03
C LEU A 114 -1.37 8.14 7.86
N LEU A 115 -2.20 7.48 7.03
CA LEU A 115 -3.60 7.86 6.83
C LEU A 115 -4.42 7.75 8.12
N PHE A 116 -4.18 6.68 8.89
CA PHE A 116 -4.83 6.52 10.20
C PHE A 116 -4.48 7.67 11.15
N ARG A 117 -3.22 8.10 11.20
CA ARG A 117 -2.81 9.23 12.05
C ARG A 117 -3.49 10.53 11.63
N LEU A 118 -3.55 10.82 10.33
CA LEU A 118 -4.24 12.00 9.79
C LEU A 118 -5.74 11.98 10.12
N TRP A 119 -6.39 10.84 9.92
CA TRP A 119 -7.80 10.63 10.25
C TRP A 119 -8.07 10.73 11.75
N ALA A 120 -7.28 10.07 12.58
CA ALA A 120 -7.46 10.04 14.02
C ALA A 120 -7.28 11.42 14.66
N ALA A 121 -6.36 12.25 14.14
CA ALA A 121 -6.18 13.63 14.60
C ALA A 121 -7.44 14.49 14.42
N GLN A 122 -8.27 14.18 13.42
CA GLN A 122 -9.51 14.90 13.12
C GLN A 122 -10.74 14.32 13.85
N HIS A 123 -10.75 13.01 14.12
CA HIS A 123 -11.98 12.31 14.51
C HIS A 123 -11.93 11.65 15.89
N VAL A 124 -10.74 11.51 16.51
CA VAL A 124 -10.59 10.86 17.82
C VAL A 124 -10.18 11.89 18.86
N PRO A 125 -11.13 12.45 19.62
CA PRO A 125 -10.84 13.45 20.66
C PRO A 125 -9.85 12.91 21.70
N GLY A 126 -8.78 13.63 21.97
CA GLY A 126 -7.73 13.21 22.92
C GLY A 126 -6.79 12.13 22.38
N GLY A 127 -6.98 11.68 21.13
CA GLY A 127 -6.15 10.70 20.47
C GLY A 127 -6.40 9.26 20.90
N VAL A 128 -5.79 8.34 20.16
CA VAL A 128 -5.74 6.91 20.53
C VAL A 128 -4.73 6.70 21.67
N GLY A 129 -4.80 5.56 22.33
CA GLY A 129 -3.83 5.17 23.35
C GLY A 129 -2.55 4.56 22.76
N GLU A 130 -2.24 3.34 23.16
CA GLU A 130 -1.06 2.62 22.69
C GLU A 130 -1.22 2.17 21.23
N ILE A 131 -0.18 2.38 20.40
CA ILE A 131 -0.05 1.77 19.09
C ILE A 131 0.76 0.48 19.24
N VAL A 132 0.16 -0.63 18.83
CA VAL A 132 0.77 -1.97 18.91
C VAL A 132 1.14 -2.40 17.48
N ILE A 133 2.42 -2.62 17.20
CA ILE A 133 2.86 -3.12 15.90
C ILE A 133 2.76 -4.63 15.90
N LEU A 134 1.98 -5.17 14.96
CA LEU A 134 1.79 -6.60 14.77
C LEU A 134 2.00 -6.99 13.30
N PRO A 135 2.50 -8.20 13.04
CA PRO A 135 2.45 -8.77 11.70
C PRO A 135 1.03 -8.72 11.14
N PHE A 136 0.91 -8.43 9.85
CA PHE A 136 -0.38 -8.19 9.20
C PHE A 136 -1.43 -9.29 9.51
N HIS A 137 -1.04 -10.56 9.41
CA HIS A 137 -1.93 -11.71 9.64
C HIS A 137 -2.37 -11.88 11.11
N GLU A 138 -1.70 -11.23 12.07
CA GLU A 138 -2.04 -11.29 13.49
C GLU A 138 -3.03 -10.21 13.93
N ILE A 139 -3.22 -9.14 13.16
CA ILE A 139 -4.05 -7.99 13.54
C ILE A 139 -5.50 -8.39 13.76
N MET A 140 -6.15 -9.03 12.77
CA MET A 140 -7.55 -9.43 12.91
C MET A 140 -7.79 -10.44 14.03
N PRO A 141 -6.97 -11.48 14.22
CA PRO A 141 -7.04 -12.34 15.41
C PRO A 141 -6.90 -11.57 16.73
N ALA A 142 -5.95 -10.62 16.82
CA ALA A 142 -5.73 -9.84 18.03
C ALA A 142 -6.94 -8.98 18.43
N VAL A 143 -7.61 -8.36 17.43
CA VAL A 143 -8.87 -7.60 17.64
C VAL A 143 -10.00 -8.52 18.07
N ARG A 144 -10.16 -9.67 17.38
CA ARG A 144 -11.20 -10.66 17.71
C ARG A 144 -11.08 -11.16 19.14
N ASP A 145 -9.85 -11.43 19.56
CA ASP A 145 -9.53 -12.03 20.87
C ASP A 145 -9.43 -10.97 21.98
N GLY A 146 -9.60 -9.68 21.67
CA GLY A 146 -9.58 -8.57 22.64
C GLY A 146 -8.18 -8.23 23.17
N LYS A 147 -7.12 -8.67 22.50
CA LYS A 147 -5.72 -8.31 22.83
C LYS A 147 -5.44 -6.84 22.54
N VAL A 148 -6.12 -6.29 21.54
CA VAL A 148 -6.19 -4.85 21.20
C VAL A 148 -7.65 -4.46 20.98
N ASP A 149 -7.94 -3.16 21.09
CA ASP A 149 -9.32 -2.67 20.99
C ASP A 149 -9.75 -2.47 19.52
N ALA A 150 -8.81 -2.10 18.66
CA ALA A 150 -9.03 -1.93 17.23
C ALA A 150 -7.79 -2.36 16.42
N GLY A 151 -7.98 -2.56 15.12
CA GLY A 151 -6.91 -2.92 14.20
C GLY A 151 -7.02 -2.19 12.88
N LEU A 152 -5.88 -1.75 12.38
CA LEU A 152 -5.74 -1.18 11.05
C LEU A 152 -5.36 -2.28 10.07
N VAL A 153 -6.21 -2.55 9.10
CA VAL A 153 -5.99 -3.63 8.13
C VAL A 153 -5.94 -3.10 6.70
N ILE A 154 -5.23 -3.85 5.87
CA ILE A 154 -5.00 -3.57 4.46
C ILE A 154 -5.23 -4.84 3.63
N HIS A 155 -4.97 -4.80 2.34
CA HIS A 155 -4.97 -5.95 1.43
C HIS A 155 -6.29 -6.74 1.44
N GLU A 156 -6.22 -8.08 1.39
CA GLU A 156 -7.36 -9.00 1.36
C GLU A 156 -8.19 -8.98 2.65
N ALA A 157 -7.67 -8.47 3.76
CA ALA A 157 -8.44 -8.31 4.99
C ALA A 157 -9.71 -7.46 4.79
N ARG A 158 -9.70 -6.56 3.78
CA ARG A 158 -10.86 -5.78 3.36
C ARG A 158 -12.05 -6.66 2.94
N PHE A 159 -11.78 -7.84 2.42
CA PHE A 159 -12.81 -8.80 1.97
C PHE A 159 -13.14 -9.86 3.03
N THR A 160 -12.20 -10.16 3.93
CA THR A 160 -12.28 -11.31 4.83
C THR A 160 -12.65 -10.97 6.27
N TYR A 161 -12.54 -9.70 6.72
CA TYR A 161 -12.79 -9.30 8.11
C TYR A 161 -14.15 -9.71 8.68
N PRO A 162 -15.26 -9.79 7.90
CA PRO A 162 -16.55 -10.21 8.46
C PRO A 162 -16.53 -11.64 8.99
N ALA A 163 -15.72 -12.54 8.37
CA ALA A 163 -15.53 -13.91 8.79
C ALA A 163 -14.81 -14.04 10.15
N TYR A 164 -14.04 -13.01 10.53
CA TYR A 164 -13.40 -12.91 11.85
C TYR A 164 -14.34 -12.38 12.96
N GLY A 165 -15.59 -12.06 12.62
CA GLY A 165 -16.53 -11.46 13.58
C GLY A 165 -16.18 -10.02 13.94
N LEU A 166 -15.54 -9.31 13.03
CA LEU A 166 -15.17 -7.90 13.15
C LEU A 166 -16.20 -7.00 12.47
N THR A 167 -16.20 -5.73 12.85
CA THR A 167 -17.02 -4.66 12.27
C THR A 167 -16.14 -3.51 11.80
N LEU A 168 -16.58 -2.87 10.73
CA LEU A 168 -15.95 -1.67 10.21
C LEU A 168 -16.31 -0.47 11.10
N LEU A 169 -15.28 0.22 11.62
CA LEU A 169 -15.44 1.51 12.27
C LEU A 169 -15.23 2.64 11.28
N ALA A 170 -14.18 2.58 10.47
CA ALA A 170 -13.88 3.59 9.45
C ALA A 170 -13.20 2.97 8.22
N ASP A 171 -13.59 3.44 7.04
CA ASP A 171 -12.89 3.22 5.78
C ASP A 171 -12.07 4.48 5.46
N LEU A 172 -10.75 4.37 5.58
CA LEU A 172 -9.86 5.52 5.37
C LEU A 172 -9.77 5.95 3.90
N GLY A 173 -10.13 5.06 2.96
CA GLY A 173 -10.26 5.42 1.56
C GLY A 173 -11.46 6.32 1.32
N SER A 174 -12.62 5.94 1.85
CA SER A 174 -13.85 6.74 1.76
C SER A 174 -13.68 8.09 2.45
N TRP A 175 -13.03 8.13 3.62
CA TRP A 175 -12.70 9.39 4.28
C TRP A 175 -11.80 10.27 3.44
N TRP A 176 -10.69 9.72 2.90
CA TRP A 176 -9.73 10.46 2.08
C TRP A 176 -10.40 11.06 0.83
N GLU A 177 -11.20 10.25 0.13
CA GLU A 177 -11.90 10.67 -1.08
C GLU A 177 -12.94 11.76 -0.79
N ALA A 178 -13.67 11.65 0.32
CA ALA A 178 -14.64 12.67 0.74
C ALA A 178 -13.98 14.00 1.10
N ASP A 179 -12.80 13.95 1.73
CA ASP A 179 -12.06 15.12 2.21
C ASP A 179 -11.26 15.81 1.11
N THR A 180 -10.73 15.05 0.14
CA THR A 180 -9.82 15.57 -0.89
C THR A 180 -10.36 15.53 -2.31
N SER A 181 -11.37 14.72 -2.59
CA SER A 181 -11.85 14.34 -3.93
C SER A 181 -10.79 13.60 -4.77
N LEU A 182 -9.64 13.25 -4.20
CA LEU A 182 -8.53 12.56 -4.87
C LEU A 182 -8.56 11.06 -4.62
N PRO A 183 -7.99 10.24 -5.53
CA PRO A 183 -7.75 8.82 -5.26
C PRO A 183 -6.76 8.67 -4.10
N ILE A 184 -6.84 7.52 -3.41
CA ILE A 184 -5.97 7.27 -2.26
C ILE A 184 -4.63 6.67 -2.71
N PRO A 185 -3.47 7.29 -2.40
CA PRO A 185 -2.16 6.71 -2.68
C PRO A 185 -1.81 5.70 -1.58
N LEU A 186 -1.37 4.50 -1.97
CA LEU A 186 -1.03 3.42 -1.04
C LEU A 186 0.42 2.97 -1.17
N GLY A 187 0.81 2.46 -2.34
CA GLY A 187 2.14 1.93 -2.61
C GLY A 187 2.76 2.47 -3.89
N ALA A 188 4.03 2.83 -3.84
CA ALA A 188 4.82 3.39 -4.92
C ALA A 188 5.84 2.38 -5.46
N ILE A 189 6.16 2.45 -6.74
CA ILE A 189 7.40 1.87 -7.26
C ILE A 189 8.44 2.97 -7.35
N ILE A 190 9.63 2.67 -6.81
CA ILE A 190 10.79 3.54 -6.89
C ILE A 190 11.97 2.81 -7.53
N ALA A 191 12.86 3.56 -8.17
CA ALA A 191 14.10 3.03 -8.73
C ALA A 191 15.28 3.93 -8.36
N ARG A 192 16.48 3.33 -8.26
CA ARG A 192 17.72 4.09 -7.99
C ARG A 192 17.89 5.19 -9.04
N ARG A 193 18.18 6.42 -8.62
CA ARG A 193 18.35 7.59 -9.51
C ARG A 193 19.51 7.45 -10.50
N SER A 194 20.43 6.52 -10.27
CA SER A 194 21.55 6.24 -11.16
C SER A 194 21.20 5.38 -12.37
N LEU A 195 19.98 4.88 -12.45
CA LEU A 195 19.50 4.00 -13.50
C LEU A 195 18.77 4.78 -14.61
N ASP A 196 18.54 4.12 -15.74
CA ASP A 196 17.67 4.62 -16.81
C ASP A 196 16.18 4.53 -16.40
N LEU A 197 15.73 5.56 -15.71
CA LEU A 197 14.37 5.62 -15.14
C LEU A 197 13.27 5.53 -16.22
N PRO A 198 13.38 6.21 -17.37
CA PRO A 198 12.43 6.07 -18.47
C PRO A 198 12.31 4.63 -18.97
N ALA A 199 13.44 3.95 -19.23
CA ALA A 199 13.42 2.57 -19.69
C ALA A 199 12.76 1.63 -18.66
N ILE A 200 13.08 1.78 -17.38
CA ILE A 200 12.45 0.97 -16.31
C ILE A 200 10.93 1.22 -16.26
N ALA A 201 10.51 2.48 -16.34
CA ALA A 201 9.08 2.81 -16.36
C ALA A 201 8.37 2.21 -17.57
N ASP A 202 9.00 2.20 -18.75
CA ASP A 202 8.42 1.61 -19.97
C ASP A 202 8.30 0.08 -19.86
N TRP A 203 9.28 -0.61 -19.27
CA TRP A 203 9.18 -2.05 -19.02
C TRP A 203 8.06 -2.38 -18.03
N ILE A 204 7.90 -1.59 -16.97
CA ILE A 204 6.82 -1.78 -15.99
C ILE A 204 5.46 -1.54 -16.66
N ARG A 205 5.30 -0.47 -17.44
CA ARG A 205 4.05 -0.21 -18.18
C ARG A 205 3.74 -1.35 -19.17
N ALA A 206 4.74 -1.84 -19.86
CA ALA A 206 4.57 -2.98 -20.78
C ALA A 206 4.10 -4.22 -20.01
N SER A 207 4.63 -4.46 -18.80
CA SER A 207 4.22 -5.56 -17.94
C SER A 207 2.77 -5.41 -17.44
N VAL A 208 2.35 -4.21 -17.03
CA VAL A 208 0.95 -3.91 -16.66
C VAL A 208 0.01 -4.19 -17.86
N LYS A 209 0.35 -3.71 -19.05
CA LYS A 209 -0.44 -3.95 -20.27
C LYS A 209 -0.52 -5.43 -20.62
N TYR A 210 0.60 -6.13 -20.50
CA TYR A 210 0.63 -7.57 -20.73
C TYR A 210 -0.30 -8.31 -19.78
N ALA A 211 -0.26 -7.96 -18.49
CA ALA A 211 -1.13 -8.57 -17.48
C ALA A 211 -2.63 -8.36 -17.79
N TRP A 212 -3.02 -7.18 -18.27
CA TRP A 212 -4.41 -6.91 -18.67
C TRP A 212 -4.85 -7.64 -19.93
N THR A 213 -3.94 -7.84 -20.88
CA THR A 213 -4.26 -8.51 -22.15
C THR A 213 -4.17 -10.03 -22.03
N HIS A 214 -3.46 -10.57 -21.03
CA HIS A 214 -3.24 -12.00 -20.78
C HIS A 214 -3.43 -12.33 -19.29
N PRO A 215 -4.61 -12.05 -18.70
CA PRO A 215 -4.79 -12.18 -17.25
C PRO A 215 -4.62 -13.62 -16.75
N GLU A 216 -4.93 -14.61 -17.60
CA GLU A 216 -4.77 -16.04 -17.28
C GLU A 216 -3.30 -16.46 -17.20
N ALA A 217 -2.39 -15.79 -17.91
CA ALA A 217 -0.96 -16.15 -17.93
C ALA A 217 -0.28 -16.02 -16.56
N SER A 218 -0.79 -15.14 -15.69
CA SER A 218 -0.24 -14.92 -14.36
C SER A 218 -0.94 -15.72 -13.26
N GLN A 219 -2.03 -16.45 -13.56
CA GLN A 219 -2.91 -17.02 -12.53
C GLN A 219 -2.18 -17.95 -11.57
N ASP A 220 -1.46 -18.95 -12.08
CA ASP A 220 -0.73 -19.91 -11.25
C ASP A 220 0.38 -19.24 -10.44
N TYR A 221 1.08 -18.28 -11.05
CA TYR A 221 2.12 -17.51 -10.38
C TYR A 221 1.53 -16.65 -9.25
N VAL A 222 0.44 -15.93 -9.48
CA VAL A 222 -0.23 -15.14 -8.45
C VAL A 222 -0.70 -16.02 -7.30
N LEU A 223 -1.38 -17.14 -7.59
CA LEU A 223 -1.88 -18.06 -6.58
C LEU A 223 -0.76 -18.72 -5.76
N SER A 224 0.39 -19.00 -6.39
CA SER A 224 1.54 -19.60 -5.68
C SER A 224 2.19 -18.65 -4.67
N HIS A 225 1.96 -17.34 -4.77
CA HIS A 225 2.51 -16.32 -3.88
C HIS A 225 1.48 -15.72 -2.92
N ALA A 226 0.19 -15.80 -3.26
CA ALA A 226 -0.87 -15.19 -2.47
C ALA A 226 -1.00 -15.84 -1.08
N GLN A 227 -1.19 -15.01 -0.06
CA GLN A 227 -1.51 -15.48 1.30
C GLN A 227 -2.98 -15.96 1.39
N GLU A 228 -3.87 -15.30 0.65
CA GLU A 228 -5.27 -15.72 0.49
C GLU A 228 -5.41 -16.59 -0.76
N MET A 229 -5.91 -17.79 -0.58
CA MET A 229 -5.95 -18.82 -1.62
C MET A 229 -7.27 -18.90 -2.41
N SER A 230 -8.32 -18.13 -2.01
CA SER A 230 -9.57 -18.07 -2.79
C SER A 230 -9.36 -17.33 -4.11
N PRO A 231 -9.55 -17.97 -5.28
CA PRO A 231 -9.42 -17.30 -6.58
C PRO A 231 -10.33 -16.09 -6.73
N GLU A 232 -11.52 -16.11 -6.11
CA GLU A 232 -12.50 -15.02 -6.13
C GLU A 232 -11.95 -13.81 -5.38
N ILE A 233 -11.36 -14.00 -4.20
CA ILE A 233 -10.75 -12.93 -3.40
C ILE A 233 -9.51 -12.38 -4.12
N VAL A 234 -8.65 -13.24 -4.66
CA VAL A 234 -7.49 -12.84 -5.45
C VAL A 234 -7.91 -11.97 -6.64
N LYS A 235 -8.93 -12.39 -7.39
CA LYS A 235 -9.47 -11.61 -8.50
C LYS A 235 -10.07 -10.27 -8.05
N ALA A 236 -10.81 -10.26 -6.95
CA ALA A 236 -11.37 -9.02 -6.39
C ALA A 236 -10.26 -8.06 -5.95
N HIS A 237 -9.18 -8.59 -5.35
CA HIS A 237 -8.00 -7.82 -4.97
C HIS A 237 -7.31 -7.20 -6.19
N ILE A 238 -7.03 -7.98 -7.25
CA ILE A 238 -6.42 -7.47 -8.48
C ILE A 238 -7.30 -6.35 -9.09
N ASN A 239 -8.60 -6.58 -9.24
CA ASN A 239 -9.53 -5.61 -9.82
C ASN A 239 -9.61 -4.31 -9.02
N LEU A 240 -9.40 -4.36 -7.71
CA LEU A 240 -9.45 -3.18 -6.85
C LEU A 240 -8.16 -2.35 -6.90
N TYR A 241 -7.01 -3.01 -6.95
CA TYR A 241 -5.71 -2.36 -6.77
C TYR A 241 -4.93 -2.14 -8.08
N VAL A 242 -5.29 -2.83 -9.17
CA VAL A 242 -4.65 -2.68 -10.49
C VAL A 242 -5.61 -1.95 -11.43
N ASN A 243 -5.30 -0.70 -11.74
CA ASN A 243 -6.15 0.21 -12.49
C ASN A 243 -5.30 1.17 -13.35
N GLU A 244 -5.92 2.18 -13.94
CA GLU A 244 -5.24 3.18 -14.78
C GLU A 244 -4.03 3.84 -14.11
N PHE A 245 -4.05 4.04 -12.79
CA PHE A 245 -2.93 4.59 -12.06
C PHE A 245 -1.75 3.61 -11.94
N SER A 246 -2.00 2.32 -12.09
CA SER A 246 -0.92 1.32 -12.16
C SER A 246 -0.16 1.42 -13.48
N GLU A 247 -0.81 1.83 -14.57
CA GLU A 247 -0.15 2.12 -15.83
C GLU A 247 0.52 3.50 -15.82
N ASN A 248 -0.18 4.52 -15.33
CA ASN A 248 0.33 5.88 -15.28
C ASN A 248 -0.34 6.69 -14.16
N LEU A 249 0.45 7.24 -13.26
CA LEU A 249 -0.04 8.12 -12.20
C LEU A 249 -0.82 9.32 -12.75
N GLY A 250 -0.42 9.87 -13.89
CA GLY A 250 -1.02 11.07 -14.43
C GLY A 250 -1.01 12.27 -13.46
N GLU A 251 -1.59 13.38 -13.86
CA GLU A 251 -1.63 14.58 -13.01
C GLU A 251 -2.40 14.34 -11.71
N VAL A 252 -3.54 13.64 -11.77
CA VAL A 252 -4.39 13.35 -10.62
C VAL A 252 -3.67 12.46 -9.60
N GLY A 253 -2.92 11.46 -10.07
CA GLY A 253 -2.13 10.60 -9.17
C GLY A 253 -1.00 11.37 -8.49
N TYR A 254 -0.28 12.22 -9.23
CA TYR A 254 0.74 13.10 -8.64
C TYR A 254 0.13 14.09 -7.64
N GLU A 255 -1.04 14.67 -7.93
CA GLU A 255 -1.75 15.54 -7.00
C GLU A 255 -2.13 14.81 -5.71
N ALA A 256 -2.61 13.58 -5.82
CA ALA A 256 -2.94 12.75 -4.65
C ALA A 256 -1.70 12.48 -3.78
N VAL A 257 -0.57 12.10 -4.37
CA VAL A 257 0.70 11.87 -3.64
C VAL A 257 1.20 13.16 -3.00
N THR A 258 1.18 14.25 -3.74
CA THR A 258 1.62 15.59 -3.26
C THR A 258 0.76 16.04 -2.08
N THR A 259 -0.56 15.88 -2.17
CA THR A 259 -1.50 16.24 -1.10
C THR A 259 -1.24 15.39 0.15
N LEU A 260 -1.04 14.08 0.01
CA LEU A 260 -0.74 13.20 1.14
C LEU A 260 0.55 13.63 1.86
N LEU A 261 1.64 13.80 1.11
CA LEU A 261 2.95 14.13 1.70
C LEU A 261 2.98 15.55 2.28
N SER A 262 2.28 16.51 1.66
CA SER A 262 2.15 17.86 2.18
C SER A 262 1.42 17.89 3.52
N ARG A 263 0.26 17.26 3.61
CA ARG A 263 -0.50 17.15 4.88
C ARG A 263 0.32 16.44 5.96
N ALA A 264 0.93 15.32 5.61
CA ALA A 264 1.75 14.57 6.55
C ALA A 264 2.95 15.39 7.08
N SER A 265 3.59 16.19 6.21
CA SER A 265 4.68 17.06 6.61
C SER A 265 4.21 18.26 7.47
N GLN A 266 3.04 18.82 7.18
CA GLN A 266 2.45 19.89 7.99
C GLN A 266 2.14 19.43 9.41
N GLU A 267 1.67 18.19 9.57
CA GLU A 267 1.42 17.54 10.86
C GLU A 267 2.70 16.98 11.52
N GLY A 268 3.89 17.17 10.93
CA GLY A 268 5.15 16.65 11.45
C GLY A 268 5.27 15.12 11.43
N LEU A 269 4.46 14.44 10.62
CA LEU A 269 4.41 12.97 10.55
C LEU A 269 5.49 12.38 9.64
N VAL A 270 5.98 13.16 8.68
CA VAL A 270 7.05 12.81 7.74
C VAL A 270 8.00 14.00 7.54
N PRO A 271 9.24 13.77 7.12
CA PRO A 271 10.13 14.86 6.72
C PRO A 271 9.55 15.71 5.60
N LYS A 272 9.92 16.98 5.56
CA LYS A 272 9.57 17.87 4.45
C LYS A 272 10.23 17.40 3.17
N VAL A 273 9.46 17.32 2.09
CA VAL A 273 9.88 16.83 0.78
C VAL A 273 9.85 17.97 -0.23
N ASP A 274 10.84 18.02 -1.11
CA ASP A 274 10.72 18.79 -2.35
C ASP A 274 9.78 18.05 -3.30
N LEU A 275 8.57 18.55 -3.43
CA LEU A 275 7.52 17.93 -4.23
C LEU A 275 7.82 17.96 -5.73
N ALA A 276 8.69 18.88 -6.20
CA ALA A 276 9.15 18.89 -7.59
C ALA A 276 10.04 17.68 -7.90
N ALA A 277 10.75 17.15 -6.90
CA ALA A 277 11.61 15.97 -7.05
C ALA A 277 10.83 14.63 -7.16
N LEU A 278 9.50 14.64 -7.06
CA LEU A 278 8.66 13.45 -7.24
C LEU A 278 8.52 13.06 -8.72
N ARG A 279 8.77 13.96 -9.65
CA ARG A 279 8.68 13.67 -11.09
C ARG A 279 10.05 13.30 -11.66
N ILE A 280 10.09 12.34 -12.58
CA ILE A 280 11.28 11.93 -13.33
C ILE A 280 11.28 12.57 -14.71
#